data_c284fe9d407799f8eb25d6252dc014a6
#
_entry.id   c284fe9d407799f8eb25d6252dc014a6
#
_cell.length_a   1.000
_cell.length_b   1.000
_cell.length_c   1.000
_cell.angle_alpha   90.00
_cell.angle_beta   90.00
_cell.angle_gamma   90.00
#
_symmetry.space_group_name_H-M   'P 1'
#
loop_
_entity.id
_entity.type
_entity.pdbx_description
1 polymer ?
#
loop_
_entity_poly.entity_id
_entity_poly.type
_entity_poly.pdbx_seq_one_letter_code
_entity_poly.pdbx_strand_id
1 'polypeptide(L)'
;MSVAELHVRLDREKIAEFCRTRGIRRLSLFGSFLRDDFDPDSSDVDVLAEFNPGALDGVGFRYMAYEGELSKILGHKVDFCSRLNPYIEPVVRKEALEIYEQA
;
A
#
# COMPACT_ATOMS: atom_id res chain seq x y z
N MET A 1 11.79 15.16 5.30
CA MET A 1 10.53 14.39 5.45
C MET A 1 9.64 14.65 4.24
N SER A 2 9.13 13.60 3.59
CA SER A 2 8.25 13.76 2.44
C SER A 2 6.83 14.11 2.89
N VAL A 3 6.01 14.63 1.96
CA VAL A 3 4.58 14.90 2.24
C VAL A 3 3.89 13.63 2.72
N ALA A 4 4.25 12.48 2.15
CA ALA A 4 3.69 11.18 2.54
C ALA A 4 3.92 10.88 4.01
N GLU A 5 5.09 11.18 4.54
CA GLU A 5 5.42 10.91 5.94
C GLU A 5 4.69 11.82 6.91
N LEU A 6 4.17 12.97 6.43
CA LEU A 6 3.39 13.88 7.26
C LEU A 6 1.94 13.41 7.46
N HIS A 7 1.41 12.61 6.53
CA HIS A 7 0.01 12.22 6.53
C HIS A 7 -0.25 10.80 7.03
N VAL A 8 0.72 9.91 6.93
CA VAL A 8 0.56 8.53 7.38
C VAL A 8 1.71 8.12 8.29
N ARG A 9 1.45 7.09 9.08
CA ARG A 9 2.44 6.51 9.97
C ARG A 9 3.25 5.47 9.19
N LEU A 10 4.55 5.71 9.02
CA LEU A 10 5.44 4.77 8.34
C LEU A 10 6.28 3.99 9.36
N ASP A 11 5.61 3.14 10.13
CA ASP A 11 6.30 2.23 11.04
C ASP A 11 6.88 1.09 10.21
N ARG A 12 8.17 1.19 9.88
CA ARG A 12 8.85 0.26 8.98
C ARG A 12 8.81 -1.19 9.47
N GLU A 13 8.90 -1.39 10.78
CA GLU A 13 8.88 -2.74 11.36
C GLU A 13 7.50 -3.38 11.20
N LYS A 14 6.44 -2.65 11.50
CA LYS A 14 5.07 -3.16 11.36
C LYS A 14 4.71 -3.39 9.90
N ILE A 15 5.15 -2.50 9.03
CA ILE A 15 4.93 -2.65 7.58
C ILE A 15 5.65 -3.90 7.07
N ALA A 16 6.90 -4.09 7.47
CA ALA A 16 7.68 -5.26 7.05
C ALA A 16 7.06 -6.56 7.54
N GLU A 17 6.61 -6.59 8.79
CA GLU A 17 5.96 -7.77 9.35
C GLU A 17 4.65 -8.07 8.61
N PHE A 18 3.84 -7.05 8.37
CA PHE A 18 2.61 -7.20 7.60
C PHE A 18 2.88 -7.83 6.24
N CYS A 19 3.90 -7.32 5.54
CA CYS A 19 4.24 -7.81 4.21
C CYS A 19 4.80 -9.24 4.24
N ARG A 20 5.71 -9.53 5.18
CA ARG A 20 6.32 -10.87 5.27
C ARG A 20 5.29 -11.94 5.56
N THR A 21 4.37 -11.67 6.47
CA THR A 21 3.38 -12.68 6.89
C THR A 21 2.31 -12.92 5.84
N ARG A 22 2.19 -12.04 4.84
CA ARG A 22 1.17 -12.14 3.78
C ARG A 22 1.75 -12.41 2.41
N GLY A 23 3.07 -12.57 2.31
CA GLY A 23 3.71 -12.85 1.03
C GLY A 23 3.73 -11.66 0.09
N ILE A 24 3.72 -10.45 0.62
CA ILE A 24 3.83 -9.22 -0.18
C ILE A 24 5.30 -8.98 -0.49
N ARG A 25 5.62 -8.86 -1.77
CA ARG A 25 6.97 -8.63 -2.24
C ARG A 25 7.34 -7.15 -2.24
N ARG A 26 6.38 -6.29 -2.57
CA ARG A 26 6.56 -4.84 -2.63
C ARG A 26 5.27 -4.14 -2.25
N LEU A 27 5.39 -3.05 -1.49
CA LEU A 27 4.26 -2.23 -1.08
C LEU A 27 4.58 -0.78 -1.39
N SER A 28 3.70 -0.11 -2.13
CA SER A 28 3.92 1.27 -2.58
C SER A 28 2.68 2.12 -2.37
N LEU A 29 2.89 3.41 -2.10
CA LEU A 29 1.82 4.40 -2.03
C LEU A 29 1.78 5.17 -3.34
N PHE A 30 0.58 5.48 -3.82
CA PHE A 30 0.44 6.22 -5.07
C PHE A 30 -0.83 7.09 -5.07
N GLY A 31 -1.04 7.80 -6.18
CA GLY A 31 -2.25 8.59 -6.37
C GLY A 31 -2.23 9.93 -5.66
N SER A 32 -3.41 10.41 -5.28
CA SER A 32 -3.58 11.75 -4.68
C SER A 32 -2.81 11.95 -3.39
N PHE A 33 -2.52 10.86 -2.67
CA PHE A 33 -1.77 10.91 -1.42
C PHE A 33 -0.40 11.58 -1.58
N LEU A 34 0.21 11.47 -2.76
CA LEU A 34 1.53 12.03 -3.03
C LEU A 34 1.48 13.51 -3.46
N ARG A 35 0.29 14.10 -3.51
CA ARG A 35 0.10 15.49 -3.91
C ARG A 35 -0.05 16.40 -2.71
N ASP A 36 0.28 17.68 -2.90
CA ASP A 36 0.16 18.69 -1.85
C ASP A 36 -1.28 18.98 -1.45
N ASP A 37 -2.23 18.69 -2.34
CA ASP A 37 -3.66 18.94 -2.11
C ASP A 37 -4.40 17.74 -1.50
N PHE A 38 -3.66 16.76 -1.02
CA PHE A 38 -4.26 15.59 -0.35
C PHE A 38 -5.03 16.02 0.90
N ASP A 39 -6.29 15.58 1.00
CA ASP A 39 -7.14 15.86 2.14
C ASP A 39 -7.24 14.59 3.01
N PRO A 40 -6.57 14.55 4.18
CA PRO A 40 -6.58 13.34 5.01
C PRO A 40 -7.97 12.99 5.58
N ASP A 41 -8.90 13.93 5.59
CA ASP A 41 -10.25 13.66 6.11
C ASP A 41 -11.18 13.04 5.07
N SER A 42 -10.95 13.28 3.78
CA SER A 42 -11.86 12.84 2.73
C SER A 42 -11.23 11.92 1.69
N SER A 43 -9.90 11.83 1.64
CA SER A 43 -9.20 11.03 0.63
C SER A 43 -8.64 9.75 1.24
N ASP A 44 -8.70 8.64 0.48
CA ASP A 44 -8.08 7.39 0.87
C ASP A 44 -6.64 7.35 0.39
N VAL A 45 -5.81 6.59 1.10
CA VAL A 45 -4.43 6.34 0.68
C VAL A 45 -4.44 5.17 -0.31
N ASP A 46 -4.04 5.43 -1.55
CA ASP A 46 -3.95 4.39 -2.56
C ASP A 46 -2.68 3.58 -2.36
N VAL A 47 -2.82 2.27 -2.22
CA VAL A 47 -1.71 1.35 -1.95
C VAL A 47 -1.68 0.26 -3.00
N LEU A 48 -0.52 0.03 -3.59
CA LEU A 48 -0.29 -1.10 -4.48
C LEU A 48 0.53 -2.16 -3.74
N ALA A 49 -0.06 -3.34 -3.57
CA ALA A 49 0.62 -4.49 -2.99
C ALA A 49 0.93 -5.50 -4.08
N GLU A 50 2.21 -5.78 -4.29
CA GLU A 50 2.65 -6.80 -5.23
C GLU A 50 3.01 -8.06 -4.45
N PHE A 51 2.33 -9.15 -4.77
CA PHE A 51 2.47 -10.42 -4.04
C PHE A 51 3.47 -11.34 -4.72
N ASN A 52 4.10 -12.19 -3.93
CA ASN A 52 4.91 -13.28 -4.45
C ASN A 52 4.00 -14.29 -5.17
N PRO A 53 4.54 -15.04 -6.17
CA PRO A 53 3.76 -16.07 -6.83
C PRO A 53 3.15 -17.05 -5.82
N GLY A 54 1.86 -17.30 -5.93
CA GLY A 54 1.15 -18.22 -5.05
C GLY A 54 0.77 -17.66 -3.68
N ALA A 55 1.17 -16.43 -3.35
CA ALA A 55 0.89 -15.86 -2.02
C ALA A 55 -0.59 -15.69 -1.73
N LEU A 56 -1.41 -15.51 -2.77
CA LEU A 56 -2.85 -15.36 -2.61
C LEU A 56 -3.62 -16.68 -2.72
N ASP A 57 -2.94 -17.78 -2.98
CA ASP A 57 -3.59 -19.09 -3.08
C ASP A 57 -4.15 -19.50 -1.71
N GLY A 58 -5.42 -19.86 -1.67
CA GLY A 58 -6.08 -20.29 -0.45
C GLY A 58 -6.38 -19.17 0.57
N VAL A 59 -6.09 -17.91 0.23
CA VAL A 59 -6.32 -16.79 1.14
C VAL A 59 -7.81 -16.51 1.32
N GLY A 60 -8.58 -16.54 0.23
CA GLY A 60 -10.03 -16.36 0.31
C GLY A 60 -10.41 -15.01 0.93
N PHE A 61 -11.33 -15.07 1.90
CA PHE A 61 -11.85 -13.85 2.53
C PHE A 61 -10.83 -13.11 3.38
N ARG A 62 -9.71 -13.72 3.74
CA ARG A 62 -8.67 -13.03 4.51
C ARG A 62 -8.07 -11.85 3.73
N TYR A 63 -8.11 -11.92 2.40
CA TYR A 63 -7.65 -10.81 1.57
C TYR A 63 -8.40 -9.51 1.89
N MET A 64 -9.71 -9.61 2.15
CA MET A 64 -10.53 -8.44 2.46
C MET A 64 -10.11 -7.78 3.77
N ALA A 65 -9.54 -8.55 4.70
CA ALA A 65 -9.07 -8.00 5.96
C ALA A 65 -7.74 -7.25 5.82
N TYR A 66 -6.98 -7.50 4.77
CA TYR A 66 -5.66 -6.87 4.58
C TYR A 66 -5.76 -5.34 4.51
N GLU A 67 -6.77 -4.84 3.83
CA GLU A 67 -6.99 -3.39 3.72
C GLU A 67 -7.21 -2.76 5.09
N GLY A 68 -8.07 -3.36 5.91
CA GLY A 68 -8.34 -2.86 7.26
C GLY A 68 -7.12 -2.96 8.17
N GLU A 69 -6.36 -4.04 8.05
CA GLU A 69 -5.15 -4.23 8.85
C GLU A 69 -4.09 -3.19 8.51
N LEU A 70 -3.87 -2.96 7.22
CA LEU A 70 -2.90 -1.96 6.78
C LEU A 70 -3.36 -0.54 7.15
N SER A 71 -4.66 -0.27 7.08
CA SER A 71 -5.22 1.01 7.51
C SER A 71 -4.88 1.31 8.96
N LYS A 72 -4.92 0.32 9.83
CA LYS A 72 -4.55 0.48 11.24
C LYS A 72 -3.07 0.79 11.40
N ILE A 73 -2.22 0.13 10.61
CA ILE A 73 -0.77 0.34 10.66
C ILE A 73 -0.42 1.76 10.22
N LEU A 74 -1.01 2.21 9.11
CA LEU A 74 -0.72 3.53 8.55
C LEU A 74 -1.47 4.66 9.27
N GLY A 75 -2.48 4.34 10.06
CA GLY A 75 -3.28 5.34 10.74
C GLY A 75 -4.19 6.14 9.82
N HIS A 76 -4.55 5.57 8.66
CA HIS A 76 -5.40 6.23 7.67
C HIS A 76 -6.11 5.19 6.84
N LYS A 77 -7.29 5.53 6.32
CA LYS A 77 -8.04 4.65 5.45
C LYS A 77 -7.26 4.38 4.16
N VAL A 78 -7.20 3.12 3.79
CA VAL A 78 -6.41 2.63 2.65
C VAL A 78 -7.33 2.07 1.57
N ASP A 79 -7.02 2.39 0.32
CA ASP A 79 -7.58 1.72 -0.86
C ASP A 79 -6.52 0.73 -1.33
N PHE A 80 -6.75 -0.55 -1.08
CA PHE A 80 -5.75 -1.60 -1.26
C PHE A 80 -5.92 -2.26 -2.62
N CYS A 81 -4.90 -2.11 -3.48
CA CYS A 81 -4.91 -2.66 -4.82
C CYS A 81 -3.78 -3.67 -4.97
N SER A 82 -4.08 -4.82 -5.60
CA SER A 82 -3.05 -5.81 -5.93
C SER A 82 -2.73 -5.85 -7.42
N ARG A 83 -3.54 -5.19 -8.24
CA ARG A 83 -3.33 -5.10 -9.69
C ARG A 83 -3.75 -3.72 -10.19
N LEU A 84 -3.03 -3.24 -11.19
CA LEU A 84 -3.36 -1.99 -11.86
C LEU A 84 -3.68 -2.27 -13.33
N ASN A 85 -4.50 -1.38 -13.92
CA ASN A 85 -4.76 -1.41 -15.35
C ASN A 85 -3.43 -1.27 -16.08
N PRO A 86 -3.12 -2.14 -17.08
CA PRO A 86 -1.84 -2.08 -17.80
C PRO A 86 -1.53 -0.72 -18.44
N TYR A 87 -2.55 0.05 -18.79
CA TYR A 87 -2.34 1.35 -19.42
C TYR A 87 -1.86 2.42 -18.44
N ILE A 88 -2.24 2.32 -17.17
CA ILE A 88 -1.85 3.30 -16.14
C ILE A 88 -0.72 2.81 -15.26
N GLU A 89 -0.44 1.51 -15.24
CA GLU A 89 0.57 0.92 -14.37
C GLU A 89 1.96 1.58 -14.51
N PRO A 90 2.49 1.81 -15.74
CA PRO A 90 3.80 2.42 -15.85
C PRO A 90 3.88 3.82 -15.24
N VAL A 91 2.81 4.61 -15.36
CA VAL A 91 2.75 5.96 -14.79
C VAL A 91 2.71 5.87 -13.25
N VAL A 92 1.87 4.99 -12.72
CA VAL A 92 1.73 4.81 -11.27
C VAL A 92 3.05 4.33 -10.68
N ARG A 93 3.71 3.35 -11.29
CA ARG A 93 4.99 2.83 -10.80
C ARG A 93 6.07 3.89 -10.76
N LYS A 94 6.09 4.78 -11.76
CA LYS A 94 7.07 5.86 -11.83
C LYS A 94 6.89 6.88 -10.70
N GLU A 95 5.64 7.15 -10.31
CA GLU A 95 5.31 8.15 -9.31
C GLU A 95 5.12 7.58 -7.90
N ALA A 96 5.02 6.26 -7.77
CA ALA A 96 4.74 5.62 -6.49
C ALA A 96 5.88 5.76 -5.49
N LEU A 97 5.52 5.89 -4.22
CA LEU A 97 6.49 5.86 -3.12
C LEU A 97 6.53 4.45 -2.56
N GLU A 98 7.64 3.76 -2.77
CA GLU A 98 7.84 2.41 -2.23
C GLU A 98 8.10 2.49 -0.73
N ILE A 99 7.31 1.77 0.06
CA ILE A 99 7.45 1.74 1.51
C ILE A 99 7.92 0.39 2.04
N TYR A 100 7.96 -0.63 1.19
CA TYR A 100 8.51 -1.95 1.52
C TYR A 100 8.93 -2.66 0.24
N GLU A 101 10.07 -3.33 0.31
CA GLU A 101 10.52 -4.25 -0.74
C GLU A 101 11.23 -5.43 -0.08
N GLN A 102 10.86 -6.63 -0.52
CA GLN A 102 11.44 -7.88 -0.03
C GLN A 102 12.91 -7.96 -0.44
N ALA A 103 13.75 -8.30 0.52
CA ALA A 103 15.18 -8.47 0.29
C ALA A 103 15.47 -9.70 -0.57
#